data_61a9619cb7c739567348c4ea48aaeff2
#
_entry.id   61a9619cb7c739567348c4ea48aaeff2
#
_cell.length_a   1.000
_cell.length_b   1.000
_cell.length_c   1.000
_cell.angle_alpha   90.00
_cell.angle_beta   90.00
_cell.angle_gamma   90.00
#
_symmetry.space_group_name_H-M   'P 1'
#
loop_
_entity.id
_entity.type
_entity.pdbx_description
1 polymer ?
#
loop_
_entity_poly.entity_id
_entity_poly.type
_entity_poly.pdbx_seq_one_letter_code
_entity_poly.pdbx_strand_id
1 'polypeptide(L)'
;MRKIFVTLLLLIIVFLFQFCFSSKKAAAPNVNYQTNIQPIIQSSCAPCHIAGKGNKKSLDNYLAARDNVEDILVRIQKIPTDKGFMPKMHEKLSEKDIAAFTEWKKAGLLEH
;
A
#
# COMPACT_ATOMS: atom_id res chain seq x y z
N MET A 1 -16.50 56.09 -13.93
CA MET A 1 -17.29 54.90 -13.49
C MET A 1 -16.85 53.60 -14.19
N ARG A 2 -16.80 53.58 -15.53
CA ARG A 2 -16.40 52.35 -16.27
C ARG A 2 -14.98 51.84 -15.94
N LYS A 3 -14.00 52.73 -15.74
CA LYS A 3 -12.61 52.33 -15.39
C LYS A 3 -12.51 51.72 -13.99
N ILE A 4 -13.28 52.25 -13.03
CA ILE A 4 -13.32 51.72 -11.65
C ILE A 4 -13.95 50.34 -11.61
N PHE A 5 -14.99 50.13 -12.40
CA PHE A 5 -15.65 48.80 -12.50
C PHE A 5 -14.73 47.75 -13.08
N VAL A 6 -13.95 48.07 -14.12
CA VAL A 6 -13.00 47.16 -14.74
C VAL A 6 -11.85 46.80 -13.80
N THR A 7 -11.33 47.77 -13.05
CA THR A 7 -10.26 47.50 -12.05
C THR A 7 -10.75 46.68 -10.89
N LEU A 8 -11.98 46.91 -10.42
CA LEU A 8 -12.59 46.11 -9.36
C LEU A 8 -12.83 44.65 -9.81
N LEU A 9 -13.30 44.47 -11.03
CA LEU A 9 -13.52 43.14 -11.64
C LEU A 9 -12.20 42.35 -11.79
N LEU A 10 -11.12 43.04 -12.23
CA LEU A 10 -9.80 42.43 -12.33
C LEU A 10 -9.24 42.03 -10.97
N LEU A 11 -9.44 42.80 -9.93
CA LEU A 11 -9.02 42.45 -8.57
C LEU A 11 -9.77 41.24 -8.03
N ILE A 12 -11.06 41.13 -8.30
CA ILE A 12 -11.86 39.97 -7.90
C ILE A 12 -11.38 38.69 -8.62
N ILE A 13 -11.07 38.76 -9.90
CA ILE A 13 -10.56 37.63 -10.68
C ILE A 13 -9.20 37.18 -10.14
N VAL A 14 -8.29 38.11 -9.81
CA VAL A 14 -6.98 37.78 -9.21
C VAL A 14 -7.15 37.11 -7.84
N PHE A 15 -8.12 37.56 -7.02
CA PHE A 15 -8.41 36.95 -5.72
C PHE A 15 -8.95 35.53 -5.85
N LEU A 16 -9.74 35.24 -6.88
CA LEU A 16 -10.28 33.89 -7.11
C LEU A 16 -9.20 32.88 -7.53
N PHE A 17 -8.11 33.32 -8.16
CA PHE A 17 -6.99 32.46 -8.51
C PHE A 17 -6.07 32.13 -7.33
N GLN A 18 -6.21 32.78 -6.18
CA GLN A 18 -5.41 32.49 -4.99
C GLN A 18 -5.94 31.34 -4.13
N PHE A 19 -7.13 30.81 -4.44
CA PHE A 19 -7.57 29.52 -3.93
C PHE A 19 -6.88 28.38 -4.68
N CYS A 20 -5.57 28.49 -4.89
CA CYS A 20 -4.75 27.37 -5.31
C CYS A 20 -4.67 26.39 -4.14
N PHE A 21 -5.48 25.42 -4.25
CA PHE A 21 -5.47 24.05 -3.79
C PHE A 21 -4.16 23.66 -3.10
N SER A 22 -4.05 24.00 -1.83
CA SER A 22 -3.07 23.37 -0.96
C SER A 22 -3.59 21.97 -0.65
N SER A 23 -3.39 21.06 -1.59
CA SER A 23 -3.47 19.61 -1.28
C SER A 23 -2.44 19.37 -0.18
N LYS A 24 -2.89 19.35 1.07
CA LYS A 24 -2.16 18.67 2.13
C LYS A 24 -2.00 17.24 1.64
N LYS A 25 -0.81 16.93 1.12
CA LYS A 25 -0.39 15.55 0.89
C LYS A 25 -0.54 14.88 2.24
N ALA A 26 -1.62 14.12 2.42
CA ALA A 26 -1.80 13.31 3.60
C ALA A 26 -0.51 12.51 3.72
N ALA A 27 0.17 12.60 4.86
CA ALA A 27 1.34 11.78 5.13
C ALA A 27 0.90 10.35 4.86
N ALA A 28 1.56 9.69 3.91
CA ALA A 28 1.27 8.30 3.60
C ALA A 28 1.33 7.54 4.91
N PRO A 29 0.35 6.68 5.23
CA PRO A 29 0.40 5.89 6.45
C PRO A 29 1.77 5.20 6.47
N ASN A 30 2.45 5.26 7.62
CA ASN A 30 3.78 4.67 7.81
C ASN A 30 3.61 3.15 7.82
N VAL A 31 3.44 2.56 6.64
CA VAL A 31 3.27 1.12 6.48
C VAL A 31 4.61 0.46 6.68
N ASN A 32 4.71 -0.39 7.71
CA ASN A 32 5.92 -1.11 8.04
C ASN A 32 5.66 -2.61 8.20
N TYR A 33 6.73 -3.38 8.26
CA TYR A 33 6.64 -4.82 8.36
C TYR A 33 5.94 -5.28 9.65
N GLN A 34 6.42 -4.82 10.79
CA GLN A 34 5.95 -5.33 12.08
C GLN A 34 4.45 -5.09 12.32
N THR A 35 3.99 -3.90 11.98
CA THR A 35 2.60 -3.50 12.28
C THR A 35 1.61 -3.95 11.21
N ASN A 36 2.03 -3.95 9.94
CA ASN A 36 1.10 -4.11 8.82
C ASN A 36 1.27 -5.44 8.07
N ILE A 37 2.49 -5.91 7.89
CA ILE A 37 2.78 -7.06 7.02
C ILE A 37 2.89 -8.36 7.81
N GLN A 38 3.61 -8.37 8.92
CA GLN A 38 3.81 -9.55 9.74
C GLN A 38 2.50 -10.21 10.19
N PRO A 39 1.47 -9.48 10.66
CA PRO A 39 0.18 -10.09 11.02
C PRO A 39 -0.50 -10.79 9.85
N ILE A 40 -0.43 -10.22 8.63
CA ILE A 40 -1.00 -10.83 7.43
C ILE A 40 -0.26 -12.14 7.09
N ILE A 41 1.07 -12.12 7.14
CA ILE A 41 1.87 -13.34 6.90
C ILE A 41 1.52 -14.43 7.91
N GLN A 42 1.42 -14.08 9.19
CA GLN A 42 1.11 -15.04 10.25
C GLN A 42 -0.29 -15.63 10.13
N SER A 43 -1.28 -14.85 9.68
CA SER A 43 -2.66 -15.34 9.53
C SER A 43 -2.92 -16.08 8.23
N SER A 44 -2.32 -15.65 7.13
CA SER A 44 -2.71 -16.10 5.79
C SER A 44 -1.63 -16.90 5.05
N CYS A 45 -0.38 -16.85 5.50
CA CYS A 45 0.73 -17.60 4.90
C CYS A 45 1.17 -18.80 5.77
N ALA A 46 0.68 -18.87 7.00
CA ALA A 46 0.89 -19.99 7.89
C ALA A 46 0.02 -21.21 7.48
N PRO A 47 0.41 -22.43 7.84
CA PRO A 47 1.70 -22.78 8.42
C PRO A 47 2.83 -22.94 7.38
N CYS A 48 2.48 -22.90 6.07
CA CYS A 48 3.37 -23.32 4.97
C CYS A 48 4.65 -22.48 4.87
N HIS A 49 4.56 -21.17 5.11
CA HIS A 49 5.66 -20.21 4.98
C HIS A 49 6.21 -19.74 6.34
N ILE A 50 6.00 -20.53 7.39
CA ILE A 50 6.53 -20.24 8.74
C ILE A 50 7.70 -21.18 9.02
N ALA A 51 8.82 -20.61 9.47
CA ALA A 51 10.02 -21.37 9.80
C ALA A 51 9.72 -22.48 10.83
N GLY A 52 10.19 -23.69 10.56
CA GLY A 52 10.00 -24.84 11.43
C GLY A 52 8.57 -25.42 11.49
N LYS A 53 7.59 -24.82 10.79
CA LYS A 53 6.21 -25.33 10.73
C LYS A 53 5.82 -25.83 9.35
N GLY A 54 6.33 -25.23 8.31
CA GLY A 54 6.03 -25.58 6.93
C GLY A 54 7.25 -26.03 6.13
N ASN A 55 7.01 -26.53 4.92
CA ASN A 55 8.03 -27.01 3.99
C ASN A 55 8.28 -26.05 2.81
N LYS A 56 7.73 -24.86 2.86
CA LYS A 56 7.91 -23.81 1.84
C LYS A 56 8.92 -22.78 2.32
N LYS A 57 9.40 -21.94 1.38
CA LYS A 57 10.27 -20.82 1.72
C LYS A 57 9.65 -20.02 2.86
N SER A 58 10.38 -19.84 3.92
CA SER A 58 9.94 -19.00 5.06
C SER A 58 9.75 -17.55 4.63
N LEU A 59 8.69 -16.91 5.15
CA LEU A 59 8.36 -15.51 4.92
C LEU A 59 8.07 -14.78 6.25
N ASP A 60 8.25 -15.44 7.37
CA ASP A 60 7.82 -15.02 8.71
C ASP A 60 8.80 -14.07 9.43
N ASN A 61 9.80 -13.60 8.74
CA ASN A 61 10.69 -12.54 9.24
C ASN A 61 10.87 -11.44 8.19
N TYR A 62 11.28 -10.27 8.67
CA TYR A 62 11.42 -9.07 7.85
C TYR A 62 12.27 -9.27 6.60
N LEU A 63 13.48 -9.83 6.74
CA LEU A 63 14.40 -9.99 5.61
C LEU A 63 13.81 -10.92 4.56
N ALA A 64 13.24 -12.04 4.98
CA ALA A 64 12.63 -12.99 4.05
C ALA A 64 11.41 -12.39 3.32
N ALA A 65 10.56 -11.65 4.02
CA ALA A 65 9.42 -10.97 3.41
C ALA A 65 9.87 -9.88 2.42
N ARG A 66 10.83 -9.05 2.84
CA ARG A 66 11.40 -7.97 2.02
C ARG A 66 12.00 -8.51 0.72
N ASP A 67 12.85 -9.50 0.81
CA ASP A 67 13.59 -10.04 -0.32
C ASP A 67 12.67 -10.81 -1.32
N ASN A 68 11.45 -11.13 -0.90
CA ASN A 68 10.46 -11.84 -1.71
C ASN A 68 9.20 -11.03 -2.01
N VAL A 69 9.16 -9.73 -1.70
CA VAL A 69 7.95 -8.91 -1.84
C VAL A 69 7.37 -8.92 -3.25
N GLU A 70 8.20 -8.95 -4.27
CA GLU A 70 7.74 -9.00 -5.67
C GLU A 70 7.00 -10.29 -5.97
N ASP A 71 7.55 -11.44 -5.60
CA ASP A 71 6.91 -12.74 -5.80
C ASP A 71 5.64 -12.86 -4.95
N ILE A 72 5.65 -12.34 -3.72
CA ILE A 72 4.46 -12.26 -2.87
C ILE A 72 3.36 -11.49 -3.60
N LEU A 73 3.63 -10.25 -4.04
CA LEU A 73 2.66 -9.40 -4.73
C LEU A 73 2.09 -10.05 -5.99
N VAL A 74 2.94 -10.64 -6.82
CA VAL A 74 2.51 -11.36 -8.04
C VAL A 74 1.53 -12.48 -7.69
N ARG A 75 1.75 -13.21 -6.59
CA ARG A 75 0.93 -14.37 -6.22
C ARG A 75 -0.37 -14.02 -5.54
N ILE A 76 -0.35 -13.05 -4.62
CA ILE A 76 -1.55 -12.67 -3.87
C ILE A 76 -2.56 -11.87 -4.70
N GLN A 77 -2.12 -11.25 -5.81
CA GLN A 77 -2.99 -10.54 -6.74
C GLN A 77 -3.73 -11.46 -7.72
N LYS A 78 -3.27 -12.69 -7.89
CA LYS A 78 -3.90 -13.66 -8.78
C LYS A 78 -5.32 -14.03 -8.32
N ILE A 79 -6.10 -14.58 -9.23
CA ILE A 79 -7.37 -15.23 -8.86
C ILE A 79 -7.12 -16.67 -8.41
N PRO A 80 -7.99 -17.25 -7.58
CA PRO A 80 -7.78 -18.59 -6.98
C PRO A 80 -7.55 -19.72 -7.99
N THR A 81 -8.08 -19.59 -9.20
CA THR A 81 -7.92 -20.57 -10.29
C THR A 81 -6.58 -20.52 -11.00
N ASP A 82 -5.81 -19.45 -10.80
CA ASP A 82 -4.55 -19.26 -11.50
C ASP A 82 -3.44 -20.11 -10.94
N LYS A 83 -2.57 -20.62 -11.84
CA LYS A 83 -1.33 -21.28 -11.43
C LYS A 83 -0.45 -20.31 -10.63
N GLY A 84 -0.07 -20.74 -9.44
CA GLY A 84 0.78 -19.95 -8.55
C GLY A 84 0.05 -18.92 -7.69
N PHE A 85 -1.30 -18.95 -7.67
CA PHE A 85 -2.07 -18.20 -6.68
C PHE A 85 -1.66 -18.57 -5.25
N MET A 86 -1.65 -17.61 -4.37
CA MET A 86 -1.46 -17.73 -2.92
C MET A 86 -2.44 -16.79 -2.18
N PRO A 87 -2.87 -17.16 -1.01
CA PRO A 87 -2.56 -18.39 -0.24
C PRO A 87 -3.40 -19.59 -0.67
N LYS A 88 -2.80 -20.76 -0.84
CA LYS A 88 -3.53 -21.96 -1.34
C LYS A 88 -4.49 -22.59 -0.32
N MET A 89 -4.20 -22.45 0.97
CA MET A 89 -4.96 -23.11 2.05
C MET A 89 -5.91 -22.13 2.76
N HIS A 90 -5.98 -20.91 2.31
CA HIS A 90 -6.80 -19.85 2.86
C HIS A 90 -7.57 -19.15 1.74
N GLU A 91 -8.56 -18.37 2.10
CA GLU A 91 -9.26 -17.49 1.16
C GLU A 91 -8.30 -16.46 0.57
N LYS A 92 -8.66 -15.92 -0.60
CA LYS A 92 -7.93 -14.81 -1.19
C LYS A 92 -7.82 -13.65 -0.18
N LEU A 93 -6.66 -13.04 -0.10
CA LEU A 93 -6.46 -11.84 0.72
C LEU A 93 -7.46 -10.75 0.37
N SER A 94 -7.87 -10.00 1.38
CA SER A 94 -8.69 -8.81 1.16
C SER A 94 -7.92 -7.77 0.32
N GLU A 95 -8.64 -6.92 -0.39
CA GLU A 95 -8.03 -5.81 -1.13
C GLU A 95 -7.21 -4.89 -0.20
N LYS A 96 -7.63 -4.74 1.05
CA LYS A 96 -6.90 -4.00 2.08
C LYS A 96 -5.53 -4.64 2.38
N ASP A 97 -5.49 -5.96 2.53
CA ASP A 97 -4.24 -6.66 2.84
C ASP A 97 -3.30 -6.66 1.63
N ILE A 98 -3.83 -6.82 0.42
CA ILE A 98 -3.03 -6.69 -0.81
C ILE A 98 -2.48 -5.26 -0.94
N ALA A 99 -3.29 -4.25 -0.65
CA ALA A 99 -2.87 -2.86 -0.66
C ALA A 99 -1.76 -2.59 0.38
N ALA A 100 -1.82 -3.23 1.56
CA ALA A 100 -0.78 -3.09 2.58
C ALA A 100 0.61 -3.51 2.04
N PHE A 101 0.72 -4.62 1.34
CA PHE A 101 1.99 -5.04 0.70
C PHE A 101 2.44 -4.03 -0.36
N THR A 102 1.52 -3.51 -1.16
CA THR A 102 1.84 -2.52 -2.20
C THR A 102 2.35 -1.22 -1.60
N GLU A 103 1.69 -0.72 -0.56
CA GLU A 103 2.09 0.50 0.13
C GLU A 103 3.40 0.31 0.91
N TRP A 104 3.60 -0.86 1.55
CA TRP A 104 4.86 -1.21 2.19
C TRP A 104 6.04 -1.16 1.21
N LYS A 105 5.87 -1.73 0.01
CA LYS A 105 6.86 -1.64 -1.06
C LYS A 105 7.14 -0.19 -1.46
N LYS A 106 6.09 0.62 -1.67
CA LYS A 106 6.22 2.05 -2.02
C LYS A 106 6.89 2.87 -0.92
N ALA A 107 6.65 2.52 0.35
CA ALA A 107 7.25 3.18 1.50
C ALA A 107 8.74 2.84 1.70
N GLY A 108 9.33 1.98 0.86
CA GLY A 108 10.73 1.60 0.95
C GLY A 108 10.98 0.40 1.85
N LEU A 109 9.97 -0.43 2.06
CA LEU A 109 10.08 -1.71 2.80
C LEU A 109 10.55 -1.51 4.25
N LEU A 110 9.98 -0.55 4.95
CA LEU A 110 10.33 -0.24 6.33
C LEU A 110 10.08 -1.43 7.27
N GLU A 111 10.99 -1.67 8.22
CA GLU A 111 10.82 -2.72 9.23
C GLU A 111 9.91 -2.26 10.37
N HIS A 112 10.12 -1.01 10.85
CA HIS A 112 9.44 -0.36 11.98
C HIS A 112 8.76 0.93 11.59
#